data_028b3e45b31a5b38fe37446a7f8eeb4d
#
_entry.id   028b3e45b31a5b38fe37446a7f8eeb4d
#
_cell.length_a   1.000
_cell.length_b   1.000
_cell.length_c   1.000
_cell.angle_alpha   90.00
_cell.angle_beta   90.00
_cell.angle_gamma   90.00
#
_symmetry.space_group_name_H-M   'P 1'
#
loop_
_entity.id
_entity.type
_entity.pdbx_description
1 polymer ?
#
loop_
_entity_poly.entity_id
_entity_poly.type
_entity_poly.pdbx_seq_one_letter_code
_entity_poly.pdbx_strand_id
1 'polypeptide(L)'
;LKVMNEKQMAVADEVENPYETDIADKREKSPLPRYENGYSQTTIWAVRSMGIDPQTGREVFLTRDGRLTNIYSSADQIPVGDTEPKLQGSVSTTFTYKGFSLTLAGQYHFGGQTYNKTLINKVENANLRLNADRRALYSRWQNPGDQVFFKAIDGNIYKTDTKESSRFVMD
;
A
#
# COMPACT_ATOMS: atom_id res chain seq x y z
N LEU A 1 14.60 7.04 19.53
CA LEU A 1 13.43 6.46 18.82
C LEU A 1 12.22 6.39 19.73
N LYS A 2 12.34 5.74 20.90
CA LYS A 2 11.23 5.62 21.87
C LYS A 2 10.67 6.98 22.32
N VAL A 3 11.56 7.95 22.62
CA VAL A 3 11.16 9.30 23.06
C VAL A 3 10.46 10.11 21.97
N MET A 4 10.87 9.94 20.71
CA MET A 4 10.19 10.60 19.57
C MET A 4 8.81 10.02 19.33
N ASN A 5 8.66 8.70 19.43
CA ASN A 5 7.37 8.05 19.28
C ASN A 5 6.37 8.44 20.37
N GLU A 6 6.81 8.52 21.62
CA GLU A 6 5.96 8.96 22.73
C GLU A 6 5.47 10.41 22.57
N LYS A 7 6.34 11.32 22.13
CA LYS A 7 5.95 12.72 21.84
C LYS A 7 4.99 12.84 20.66
N GLN A 8 5.19 12.03 19.61
CA GLN A 8 4.32 12.03 18.45
C GLN A 8 2.96 11.40 18.75
N MET A 9 2.91 10.39 19.61
CA MET A 9 1.65 9.81 20.10
C MET A 9 0.91 10.80 21.00
N ALA A 10 1.57 11.48 21.93
CA ALA A 10 0.95 12.47 22.80
C ALA A 10 0.31 13.62 22.00
N VAL A 11 0.96 14.09 20.94
CA VAL A 11 0.37 15.10 20.04
C VAL A 11 -0.83 14.55 19.25
N ALA A 12 -0.87 13.24 18.96
CA ALA A 12 -2.01 12.62 18.31
C ALA A 12 -3.20 12.41 19.26
N ASP A 13 -2.92 12.15 20.54
CA ASP A 13 -3.96 11.92 21.58
C ASP A 13 -4.53 13.25 22.15
N GLU A 14 -3.77 14.35 22.16
CA GLU A 14 -4.23 15.66 22.65
C GLU A 14 -5.14 16.40 21.68
N VAL A 15 -5.19 15.98 20.43
CA VAL A 15 -6.08 16.61 19.44
C VAL A 15 -7.39 15.81 19.39
N GLU A 16 -8.29 16.06 20.31
CA GLU A 16 -9.75 15.92 20.09
C GLU A 16 -10.12 16.88 18.94
N ASN A 17 -9.89 16.42 17.72
CA ASN A 17 -9.87 17.27 16.55
C ASN A 17 -11.19 17.12 15.81
N PRO A 18 -11.90 18.22 15.46
CA PRO A 18 -13.04 18.19 14.57
C PRO A 18 -12.71 17.62 13.15
N TYR A 19 -11.44 17.29 12.90
CA TYR A 19 -10.93 16.65 11.68
C TYR A 19 -10.81 15.13 11.78
N GLU A 20 -11.30 14.46 12.83
CA GLU A 20 -11.22 13.01 12.96
C GLU A 20 -11.91 12.27 11.79
N THR A 21 -13.02 12.81 11.31
CA THR A 21 -13.71 12.27 10.13
C THR A 21 -12.85 12.41 8.87
N ASP A 22 -12.19 13.54 8.66
CA ASP A 22 -11.30 13.77 7.52
C ASP A 22 -10.04 12.90 7.58
N ILE A 23 -9.53 12.65 8.78
CA ILE A 23 -8.37 11.77 9.00
C ILE A 23 -8.77 10.31 8.80
N ALA A 24 -9.94 9.89 9.29
CA ALA A 24 -10.48 8.57 9.07
C ALA A 24 -10.67 8.29 7.57
N ASP A 25 -11.29 9.21 6.84
CA ASP A 25 -11.47 9.13 5.39
C ASP A 25 -10.14 9.11 4.62
N LYS A 26 -9.15 9.88 5.07
CA LYS A 26 -7.80 9.84 4.50
C LYS A 26 -7.09 8.53 4.77
N ARG A 27 -7.25 7.96 5.98
CA ARG A 27 -6.69 6.64 6.34
C ARG A 27 -7.32 5.51 5.54
N GLU A 28 -8.57 5.63 5.16
CA GLU A 28 -9.23 4.64 4.31
C GLU A 28 -8.70 4.61 2.87
N LYS A 29 -8.16 5.74 2.39
CA LYS A 29 -7.72 5.93 1.00
C LYS A 29 -6.22 5.73 0.79
N SER A 30 -5.42 5.83 1.85
CA SER A 30 -3.97 5.61 1.77
C SER A 30 -3.35 5.39 3.14
N PRO A 31 -2.26 4.58 3.22
CA PRO A 31 -1.51 4.42 4.45
C PRO A 31 -1.01 5.77 4.94
N LEU A 32 -1.45 6.16 6.13
CA LEU A 32 -0.87 7.29 6.84
C LEU A 32 0.25 6.79 7.76
N PRO A 33 1.28 7.61 8.00
CA PRO A 33 2.28 7.30 9.01
C PRO A 33 1.59 7.05 10.36
N ARG A 34 1.90 5.91 10.95
CA ARG A 34 1.47 5.53 12.30
C ARG A 34 2.71 5.12 13.08
N TYR A 35 2.85 5.65 14.27
CA TYR A 35 4.02 5.42 15.09
C TYR A 35 3.63 4.62 16.32
N GLU A 36 4.15 3.42 16.44
CA GLU A 36 3.97 2.54 17.61
C GLU A 36 5.33 2.09 18.14
N ASN A 37 5.41 1.91 19.46
CA ASN A 37 6.62 1.42 20.09
C ASN A 37 6.98 0.01 19.58
N GLY A 38 8.25 -0.15 19.19
CA GLY A 38 8.76 -1.43 18.66
C GLY A 38 8.70 -1.57 17.14
N TYR A 39 8.10 -0.62 16.42
CA TYR A 39 8.06 -0.61 14.97
C TYR A 39 8.92 0.51 14.37
N SER A 40 9.34 0.34 13.12
CA SER A 40 10.04 1.37 12.37
C SER A 40 9.12 2.56 12.08
N GLN A 41 9.71 3.76 11.94
CA GLN A 41 8.98 4.94 11.49
C GLN A 41 8.51 4.83 10.03
N THR A 42 9.12 3.94 9.27
CA THR A 42 8.86 3.68 7.86
C THR A 42 7.92 2.49 7.65
N THR A 43 7.39 1.92 8.74
CA THR A 43 6.44 0.80 8.68
C THR A 43 5.17 1.19 7.96
N ILE A 44 4.76 0.36 7.00
CA ILE A 44 3.49 0.51 6.28
C ILE A 44 2.40 -0.20 7.08
N TRP A 45 1.38 0.55 7.47
CA TRP A 45 0.22 0.04 8.19
C TRP A 45 -0.96 -0.05 7.23
N ALA A 46 -1.54 -1.23 7.09
CA ALA A 46 -2.73 -1.45 6.26
C ALA A 46 -3.58 -2.60 6.81
N VAL A 47 -4.85 -2.66 6.40
CA VAL A 47 -5.71 -3.80 6.69
C VAL A 47 -5.28 -4.99 5.83
N ARG A 48 -5.13 -6.16 6.45
CA ARG A 48 -4.72 -7.36 5.70
C ARG A 48 -5.84 -7.79 4.76
N SER A 49 -5.52 -7.81 3.47
CA SER A 49 -6.39 -8.34 2.43
C SER A 49 -6.10 -9.82 2.19
N MET A 50 -7.16 -10.61 2.05
CA MET A 50 -7.10 -12.00 1.61
C MET A 50 -7.36 -12.14 0.10
N GLY A 51 -7.46 -11.02 -0.60
CA GLY A 51 -7.75 -10.98 -2.04
C GLY A 51 -9.21 -10.69 -2.35
N ILE A 52 -9.59 -10.99 -3.58
CA ILE A 52 -10.95 -10.80 -4.07
C ILE A 52 -11.71 -12.13 -3.97
N ASP A 53 -12.89 -12.09 -3.38
CA ASP A 53 -13.79 -13.24 -3.33
C ASP A 53 -14.24 -13.60 -4.76
N PRO A 54 -13.94 -14.80 -5.25
CA PRO A 54 -14.32 -15.22 -6.60
C PRO A 54 -15.82 -15.23 -6.85
N GLN A 55 -16.65 -15.38 -5.81
CA GLN A 55 -18.10 -15.47 -5.95
C GLN A 55 -18.77 -14.11 -6.05
N THR A 56 -18.26 -13.13 -5.29
CA THR A 56 -18.92 -11.83 -5.15
C THR A 56 -18.16 -10.67 -5.79
N GLY A 57 -16.88 -10.88 -6.14
CA GLY A 57 -16.00 -9.83 -6.66
C GLY A 57 -15.63 -8.74 -5.65
N ARG A 58 -15.92 -8.96 -4.37
CA ARG A 58 -15.60 -8.04 -3.28
C ARG A 58 -14.28 -8.39 -2.63
N GLU A 59 -13.60 -7.39 -2.10
CA GLU A 59 -12.39 -7.62 -1.32
C GLU A 59 -12.73 -8.21 0.06
N VAL A 60 -11.93 -9.21 0.46
CA VAL A 60 -12.05 -9.87 1.77
C VAL A 60 -10.91 -9.40 2.65
N PHE A 61 -11.23 -8.90 3.82
CA PHE A 61 -10.29 -8.44 4.83
C PHE A 61 -10.19 -9.43 5.97
N LEU A 62 -9.02 -9.48 6.59
CA LEU A 62 -8.78 -10.21 7.83
C LEU A 62 -8.77 -9.23 8.99
N THR A 63 -9.69 -9.39 9.94
CA THR A 63 -9.72 -8.60 11.17
C THR A 63 -8.57 -8.97 12.10
N ARG A 64 -8.26 -8.14 13.09
CA ARG A 64 -7.27 -8.46 14.14
C ARG A 64 -7.60 -9.75 14.90
N ASP A 65 -8.89 -10.08 15.04
CA ASP A 65 -9.38 -11.28 15.71
C ASP A 65 -9.29 -12.54 14.83
N GLY A 66 -8.78 -12.43 13.60
CA GLY A 66 -8.65 -13.54 12.67
C GLY A 66 -9.93 -13.93 11.95
N ARG A 67 -10.96 -13.09 11.94
CA ARG A 67 -12.20 -13.31 11.19
C ARG A 67 -12.14 -12.70 9.81
N LEU A 68 -12.79 -13.33 8.85
CA LEU A 68 -12.94 -12.80 7.49
C LEU A 68 -14.17 -11.89 7.41
N THR A 69 -14.02 -10.77 6.75
CA THR A 69 -15.09 -9.79 6.54
C THR A 69 -14.92 -9.06 5.20
N ASN A 70 -16.01 -8.60 4.62
CA ASN A 70 -15.99 -7.74 3.44
C ASN A 70 -16.16 -6.25 3.84
N ILE A 71 -16.26 -5.98 5.14
CA ILE A 71 -16.39 -4.62 5.66
C ILE A 71 -15.00 -4.15 6.07
N TYR A 72 -14.55 -3.04 5.47
CA TYR A 72 -13.29 -2.40 5.85
C TYR A 72 -13.42 -1.70 7.20
N SER A 73 -12.42 -1.87 8.06
CA SER A 73 -12.27 -1.12 9.32
C SER A 73 -10.82 -0.67 9.49
N SER A 74 -10.60 0.63 9.67
CA SER A 74 -9.25 1.15 9.97
C SER A 74 -8.69 0.67 11.31
N ALA A 75 -9.55 0.17 12.22
CA ALA A 75 -9.12 -0.43 13.48
C ALA A 75 -8.35 -1.75 13.29
N ASP A 76 -8.54 -2.42 12.15
CA ASP A 76 -7.89 -3.69 11.82
C ASP A 76 -6.53 -3.52 11.11
N GLN A 77 -6.00 -2.30 11.04
CA GLN A 77 -4.67 -2.05 10.49
C GLN A 77 -3.59 -2.76 11.30
N ILE A 78 -2.69 -3.43 10.59
CA ILE A 78 -1.51 -4.12 11.12
C ILE A 78 -0.28 -3.71 10.32
N PRO A 79 0.94 -3.91 10.85
CA PRO A 79 2.16 -3.70 10.07
C PRO A 79 2.23 -4.74 8.94
N VAL A 80 2.29 -4.29 7.71
CA VAL A 80 2.27 -5.15 6.51
C VAL A 80 3.53 -5.03 5.66
N GLY A 81 4.37 -4.05 5.94
CA GLY A 81 5.62 -3.83 5.23
C GLY A 81 6.46 -2.71 5.84
N ASP A 82 7.62 -2.46 5.24
CA ASP A 82 8.51 -1.37 5.60
C ASP A 82 9.11 -0.76 4.32
N THR A 83 9.11 0.56 4.24
CA THR A 83 9.68 1.25 3.07
C THR A 83 11.19 1.32 3.11
N GLU A 84 11.82 1.09 4.26
CA GLU A 84 13.27 1.12 4.40
C GLU A 84 13.90 -0.16 3.83
N PRO A 85 14.87 -0.04 2.90
CA PRO A 85 15.56 -1.20 2.40
C PRO A 85 16.42 -1.85 3.50
N LYS A 86 16.42 -3.18 3.55
CA LYS A 86 17.25 -3.96 4.50
C LYS A 86 18.73 -3.89 4.17
N LEU A 87 19.05 -3.68 2.91
CA LEU A 87 20.42 -3.57 2.42
C LEU A 87 20.47 -2.57 1.27
N GLN A 88 21.35 -1.58 1.40
CA GLN A 88 21.60 -0.61 0.35
C GLN A 88 23.08 -0.25 0.29
N GLY A 89 23.58 0.06 -0.89
CA GLY A 89 24.96 0.48 -1.06
C GLY A 89 25.29 0.85 -2.49
N SER A 90 26.55 1.21 -2.68
CA SER A 90 27.12 1.48 -3.99
C SER A 90 28.44 0.77 -4.17
N VAL A 91 28.72 0.36 -5.38
CA VAL A 91 30.02 -0.18 -5.78
C VAL A 91 30.50 0.58 -7.01
N SER A 92 31.75 1.01 -6.99
CA SER A 92 32.38 1.58 -8.18
C SER A 92 33.77 1.02 -8.36
N THR A 93 34.17 0.84 -9.61
CA THR A 93 35.52 0.42 -9.97
C THR A 93 35.98 1.15 -11.22
N THR A 94 37.26 1.44 -11.28
CA THR A 94 37.89 2.07 -12.44
C THR A 94 39.02 1.21 -12.95
N PHE A 95 38.98 0.84 -14.19
CA PHE A 95 40.05 0.12 -14.92
C PHE A 95 40.76 1.09 -15.83
N THR A 96 42.08 1.12 -15.72
CA THR A 96 42.93 1.93 -16.60
C THR A 96 43.94 1.04 -17.31
N TYR A 97 43.96 1.12 -18.63
CA TYR A 97 44.91 0.36 -19.46
C TYR A 97 45.32 1.16 -20.68
N LYS A 98 46.62 1.35 -20.85
CA LYS A 98 47.23 2.00 -22.01
C LYS A 98 46.57 3.32 -22.44
N GLY A 99 46.22 4.18 -21.47
CA GLY A 99 45.57 5.47 -21.74
C GLY A 99 44.06 5.42 -21.85
N PHE A 100 43.45 4.25 -21.79
CA PHE A 100 41.96 4.11 -21.70
C PHE A 100 41.57 3.93 -20.24
N SER A 101 40.53 4.61 -19.81
CA SER A 101 39.93 4.45 -18.49
C SER A 101 38.44 4.08 -18.63
N LEU A 102 38.03 3.01 -17.95
CA LEU A 102 36.65 2.57 -17.86
C LEU A 102 36.21 2.62 -16.39
N THR A 103 35.23 3.45 -16.08
CA THR A 103 34.63 3.50 -14.75
C THR A 103 33.24 2.84 -14.81
N LEU A 104 33.04 1.85 -13.93
CA LEU A 104 31.76 1.19 -13.71
C LEU A 104 31.28 1.58 -12.32
N ALA A 105 30.04 2.08 -12.23
CA ALA A 105 29.39 2.39 -10.97
C ALA A 105 28.01 1.76 -10.93
N GLY A 106 27.68 1.14 -9.81
CA GLY A 106 26.37 0.54 -9.57
C GLY A 106 25.86 0.91 -8.18
N GLN A 107 24.54 1.03 -8.05
CA GLN A 107 23.86 1.16 -6.77
C GLN A 107 22.95 -0.04 -6.60
N TYR A 108 22.81 -0.49 -5.38
CA TYR A 108 21.91 -1.59 -5.05
C TYR A 108 21.12 -1.27 -3.79
N HIS A 109 19.86 -1.72 -3.75
CA HIS A 109 19.02 -1.72 -2.57
C HIS A 109 18.08 -2.93 -2.65
N PHE A 110 17.86 -3.58 -1.52
CA PHE A 110 17.04 -4.78 -1.41
C PHE A 110 16.12 -4.70 -0.21
N GLY A 111 14.89 -5.19 -0.36
CA GLY A 111 13.94 -5.44 0.71
C GLY A 111 13.16 -4.23 1.20
N GLY A 112 13.13 -3.13 0.49
CA GLY A 112 12.19 -2.03 0.74
C GLY A 112 10.87 -2.30 0.04
N GLN A 113 9.75 -2.00 0.71
CA GLN A 113 8.41 -2.18 0.16
C GLN A 113 7.73 -0.82 -0.07
N THR A 114 6.83 -0.77 -1.03
CA THR A 114 6.13 0.47 -1.38
C THR A 114 4.63 0.23 -1.52
N TYR A 115 3.84 1.17 -1.01
CA TYR A 115 2.40 1.16 -1.25
C TYR A 115 2.08 1.75 -2.62
N ASN A 116 1.59 0.91 -3.55
CA ASN A 116 1.39 1.27 -4.94
C ASN A 116 0.08 2.03 -5.18
N LYS A 117 0.05 3.32 -4.85
CA LYS A 117 -1.08 4.21 -5.12
C LYS A 117 -1.38 4.38 -6.61
N THR A 118 -0.38 4.27 -7.46
CA THR A 118 -0.57 4.38 -8.91
C THR A 118 -1.43 3.23 -9.41
N LEU A 119 -1.21 2.02 -8.93
CA LEU A 119 -2.01 0.86 -9.29
C LEU A 119 -3.48 1.03 -8.87
N ILE A 120 -3.72 1.57 -7.69
CA ILE A 120 -5.07 1.90 -7.22
C ILE A 120 -5.72 2.94 -8.13
N ASN A 121 -5.07 4.07 -8.34
CA ASN A 121 -5.67 5.21 -9.01
C ASN A 121 -5.85 5.01 -10.54
N LYS A 122 -4.96 4.25 -11.16
CA LYS A 122 -4.94 4.09 -12.63
C LYS A 122 -5.52 2.76 -13.12
N VAL A 123 -5.57 1.75 -12.25
CA VAL A 123 -6.07 0.43 -12.62
C VAL A 123 -7.31 0.04 -11.82
N GLU A 124 -7.24 0.04 -10.50
CA GLU A 124 -8.36 -0.36 -9.65
C GLU A 124 -9.52 0.63 -9.75
N ASN A 125 -9.26 1.92 -9.56
CA ASN A 125 -10.23 3.01 -9.64
C ASN A 125 -10.16 3.72 -11.01
N ALA A 126 -9.96 2.95 -12.09
CA ALA A 126 -9.85 3.51 -13.43
C ALA A 126 -11.09 4.32 -13.81
N ASN A 127 -10.88 5.52 -14.35
CA ASN A 127 -11.95 6.29 -14.93
C ASN A 127 -12.26 5.75 -16.33
N LEU A 128 -13.39 5.07 -16.47
CA LEU A 128 -13.81 4.44 -17.73
C LEU A 128 -14.15 5.42 -18.86
N ARG A 129 -14.21 6.73 -18.57
CA ARG A 129 -14.39 7.78 -19.58
C ARG A 129 -13.07 8.25 -20.23
N LEU A 130 -11.95 7.83 -19.65
CA LEU A 130 -10.60 8.18 -20.14
C LEU A 130 -9.89 6.90 -20.59
N ASN A 131 -8.76 7.09 -21.29
CA ASN A 131 -7.88 5.98 -21.60
C ASN A 131 -7.38 5.33 -20.31
N ALA A 132 -7.77 4.08 -20.11
CA ALA A 132 -7.44 3.29 -18.93
C ALA A 132 -6.36 2.26 -19.25
N ASP A 133 -5.63 1.82 -18.23
CA ASP A 133 -4.71 0.69 -18.32
C ASP A 133 -5.49 -0.59 -18.72
N ARG A 134 -4.93 -1.39 -19.62
CA ARG A 134 -5.53 -2.64 -20.07
C ARG A 134 -5.87 -3.59 -18.92
N ARG A 135 -5.09 -3.58 -17.84
CA ARG A 135 -5.33 -4.39 -16.64
C ARG A 135 -6.65 -4.04 -15.93
N ALA A 136 -7.12 -2.79 -16.07
CA ALA A 136 -8.40 -2.36 -15.53
C ALA A 136 -9.59 -3.14 -16.11
N LEU A 137 -9.45 -3.71 -17.30
CA LEU A 137 -10.49 -4.51 -17.95
C LEU A 137 -10.24 -6.02 -17.80
N TYR A 138 -9.02 -6.48 -18.13
CA TYR A 138 -8.74 -7.92 -18.27
C TYR A 138 -8.34 -8.61 -16.96
N SER A 139 -7.86 -7.88 -15.95
CA SER A 139 -7.44 -8.47 -14.68
C SER A 139 -8.44 -8.18 -13.55
N ARG A 140 -9.68 -7.87 -13.91
CA ARG A 140 -10.76 -7.50 -12.99
C ARG A 140 -11.83 -8.58 -12.95
N TRP A 141 -12.44 -8.75 -11.78
CA TRP A 141 -13.58 -9.65 -11.62
C TRP A 141 -14.76 -9.20 -12.49
N GLN A 142 -15.30 -10.14 -13.25
CA GLN A 142 -16.44 -9.94 -14.16
C GLN A 142 -17.55 -10.97 -13.92
N ASN A 143 -17.16 -12.22 -13.61
CA ASN A 143 -18.11 -13.31 -13.44
C ASN A 143 -17.81 -14.13 -12.18
N PRO A 144 -18.84 -14.71 -11.54
CA PRO A 144 -18.64 -15.65 -10.44
C PRO A 144 -17.68 -16.77 -10.83
N GLY A 145 -16.65 -16.97 -10.00
CA GLY A 145 -15.58 -17.92 -10.25
C GLY A 145 -14.27 -17.32 -10.73
N ASP A 146 -14.24 -16.05 -11.13
CA ASP A 146 -13.03 -15.38 -11.58
C ASP A 146 -12.02 -15.22 -10.42
N GLN A 147 -10.81 -15.73 -10.60
CA GLN A 147 -9.68 -15.54 -9.68
C GLN A 147 -8.79 -14.41 -10.21
N VAL A 148 -8.97 -13.21 -9.70
CA VAL A 148 -8.36 -12.01 -10.22
C VAL A 148 -7.82 -11.11 -9.11
N PHE A 149 -6.93 -10.20 -9.47
CA PHE A 149 -6.34 -9.26 -8.51
C PHE A 149 -7.24 -8.05 -8.23
N PHE A 150 -8.00 -7.55 -9.21
CA PHE A 150 -8.82 -6.36 -9.07
C PHE A 150 -10.28 -6.70 -8.81
N LYS A 151 -10.92 -5.97 -7.90
CA LYS A 151 -12.32 -6.16 -7.52
C LYS A 151 -13.28 -5.85 -8.69
N ALA A 152 -14.54 -6.26 -8.55
CA ALA A 152 -15.62 -5.87 -9.43
C ALA A 152 -15.72 -4.34 -9.56
N ILE A 153 -16.16 -3.87 -10.73
CA ILE A 153 -16.58 -2.48 -10.90
C ILE A 153 -17.91 -2.34 -10.15
N ASP A 154 -17.94 -1.56 -9.08
CA ASP A 154 -19.18 -1.22 -8.42
C ASP A 154 -20.01 -0.35 -9.39
N GLY A 155 -21.30 -0.59 -9.51
CA GLY A 155 -22.19 0.05 -10.49
C GLY A 155 -22.28 1.58 -10.38
N ASN A 156 -21.62 2.16 -9.39
CA ASN A 156 -21.38 3.59 -9.30
C ASN A 156 -20.13 3.95 -10.14
N ILE A 157 -20.36 4.31 -11.39
CA ILE A 157 -19.33 4.65 -12.41
C ILE A 157 -18.34 5.73 -11.92
N TYR A 158 -18.63 6.40 -10.82
CA TYR A 158 -17.90 7.56 -10.30
C TYR A 158 -17.11 7.31 -9.02
N LYS A 159 -17.37 6.21 -8.29
CA LYS A 159 -16.73 5.95 -6.99
C LYS A 159 -16.55 4.47 -6.71
N THR A 160 -15.58 3.85 -7.32
CA THR A 160 -15.00 2.63 -6.78
C THR A 160 -13.96 3.02 -5.72
N ASP A 161 -14.40 3.40 -4.53
CA ASP A 161 -13.47 3.73 -3.46
C ASP A 161 -12.76 2.45 -3.00
N THR A 162 -11.54 2.29 -3.45
CA THR A 162 -10.67 1.23 -2.95
C THR A 162 -10.11 1.66 -1.62
N LYS A 163 -10.38 0.85 -0.63
CA LYS A 163 -9.88 1.05 0.72
C LYS A 163 -8.42 0.62 0.81
N GLU A 164 -7.72 1.16 1.80
CA GLU A 164 -6.34 0.83 2.08
C GLU A 164 -6.20 -0.63 2.51
N SER A 165 -5.50 -1.43 1.72
CA SER A 165 -5.26 -2.83 2.04
C SER A 165 -3.84 -3.27 1.71
N SER A 166 -3.40 -4.36 2.33
CA SER A 166 -2.08 -4.94 2.10
C SER A 166 -1.87 -5.44 0.66
N ARG A 167 -2.93 -5.56 -0.12
CA ARG A 167 -2.90 -6.02 -1.52
C ARG A 167 -2.05 -5.14 -2.43
N PHE A 168 -1.88 -3.88 -2.09
CA PHE A 168 -1.11 -2.90 -2.86
C PHE A 168 0.29 -2.63 -2.28
N VAL A 169 0.72 -3.37 -1.28
CA VAL A 169 2.10 -3.35 -0.80
C VAL A 169 2.93 -4.26 -1.71
N MET A 170 3.97 -3.71 -2.29
CA MET A 170 4.83 -4.38 -3.29
C MET A 170 6.30 -4.15 -2.98
N ASP A 171 7.14 -5.10 -3.38
CA ASP A 171 8.61 -5.01 -3.35
C ASP A 171 9.15 -4.19 -4.52
#